data_6b19bac7905a0c85c0d9eaa5550ac947
#
_entry.id   6b19bac7905a0c85c0d9eaa5550ac947
#
_cell.length_a   1.000
_cell.length_b   1.000
_cell.length_c   1.000
_cell.angle_alpha   90.00
_cell.angle_beta   90.00
_cell.angle_gamma   90.00
#
_symmetry.space_group_name_H-M   'P 1'
#
loop_
_entity.id
_entity.type
_entity.pdbx_description
1 polymer ?
#
loop_
_entity_poly.entity_id
_entity_poly.type
_entity_poly.pdbx_seq_one_letter_code
_entity_poly.pdbx_strand_id
1 'polypeptide(L)'
;RSWPMRGTIHVTCGEDHHWLRLLLRHRYNGWLRSFEEEGLTRGLLNEAAQIACKQIRDFGPQSREELCKAWEDAGIRTGTGPQREAARRAGEKGIFLDRRHLFLDLHISGYLAAGPRRGNSFLFIDAGKLAPAEGVAQGERDYEAALVNLARRYAWGHGPVSAEDLARWAGIPKREAARALEGAAQEKRGHSFPIIHTPMG
;
A
#
# COMPACT_ATOMS: atom_id res chain seq x y z
N ARG A 1 4.14 -4.22 9.14
CA ARG A 1 4.85 -3.41 8.13
C ARG A 1 3.91 -3.09 6.97
N SER A 2 4.01 -1.89 6.43
CA SER A 2 3.19 -1.42 5.32
C SER A 2 3.98 -0.40 4.48
N TRP A 3 3.50 -0.11 3.26
CA TRP A 3 4.01 0.97 2.39
C TRP A 3 2.92 2.05 2.22
N PRO A 4 2.47 2.71 3.29
CA PRO A 4 1.29 3.58 3.23
C PRO A 4 1.57 4.92 2.57
N MET A 5 2.83 5.37 2.55
CA MET A 5 3.20 6.71 2.08
C MET A 5 4.58 6.69 1.42
N ARG A 6 4.75 7.52 0.39
CA ARG A 6 6.03 7.78 -0.32
C ARG A 6 6.77 6.54 -0.81
N GLY A 7 6.14 5.34 -0.80
CA GLY A 7 6.79 4.08 -1.17
C GLY A 7 7.82 3.56 -0.16
N THR A 8 7.88 4.13 1.03
CA THR A 8 8.78 3.69 2.12
C THR A 8 8.07 2.73 3.08
N ILE A 9 8.85 1.86 3.73
CA ILE A 9 8.32 0.88 4.68
C ILE A 9 8.06 1.57 6.02
N HIS A 10 6.86 1.36 6.56
CA HIS A 10 6.45 1.84 7.88
C HIS A 10 6.00 0.68 8.78
N VAL A 11 5.99 0.92 10.08
CA VAL A 11 5.30 0.06 11.05
C VAL A 11 3.99 0.74 11.39
N THR A 12 2.87 0.04 11.20
CA THR A 12 1.51 0.55 11.41
C THR A 12 0.70 -0.48 12.18
N CYS A 13 -0.40 -0.07 12.80
CA CYS A 13 -1.38 -0.99 13.35
C CYS A 13 -2.05 -1.79 12.22
N GLY A 14 -2.46 -3.03 12.51
CA GLY A 14 -3.13 -3.89 11.51
C GLY A 14 -4.46 -3.30 11.03
N GLU A 15 -5.22 -2.72 11.95
CA GLU A 15 -6.50 -2.04 11.69
C GLU A 15 -6.39 -0.84 10.74
N ASP A 16 -5.20 -0.20 10.68
CA ASP A 16 -4.93 0.93 9.80
C ASP A 16 -4.57 0.53 8.37
N HIS A 17 -4.35 -0.77 8.10
CA HIS A 17 -3.85 -1.25 6.81
C HIS A 17 -4.73 -0.79 5.64
N HIS A 18 -6.04 -0.95 5.76
CA HIS A 18 -6.96 -0.73 4.65
C HIS A 18 -7.04 0.73 4.22
N TRP A 19 -7.14 1.68 5.14
CA TRP A 19 -7.21 3.09 4.78
C TRP A 19 -5.85 3.68 4.42
N LEU A 20 -4.76 3.22 5.07
CA LEU A 20 -3.41 3.70 4.74
C LEU A 20 -2.96 3.33 3.32
N ARG A 21 -3.32 2.14 2.81
CA ARG A 21 -2.96 1.74 1.44
C ARG A 21 -3.59 2.64 0.38
N LEU A 22 -4.76 3.25 0.67
CA LEU A 22 -5.44 4.15 -0.26
C LEU A 22 -4.64 5.43 -0.52
N LEU A 23 -3.82 5.86 0.44
CA LEU A 23 -2.98 7.06 0.32
C LEU A 23 -1.91 6.97 -0.78
N LEU A 24 -1.58 5.76 -1.23
CA LEU A 24 -0.65 5.54 -2.36
C LEU A 24 -1.34 5.58 -3.74
N ARG A 25 -2.66 5.70 -3.79
CA ARG A 25 -3.44 5.54 -5.02
C ARG A 25 -2.95 6.38 -6.20
N HIS A 26 -2.62 7.66 -5.98
CA HIS A 26 -2.13 8.53 -7.04
C HIS A 26 -0.73 8.16 -7.53
N ARG A 27 0.15 7.65 -6.66
CA ARG A 27 1.46 7.12 -7.05
C ARG A 27 1.34 5.77 -7.73
N TYR A 28 0.43 4.94 -7.25
CA TYR A 28 0.16 3.64 -7.82
C TYR A 28 -0.28 3.71 -9.28
N ASN A 29 -1.12 4.66 -9.65
CA ASN A 29 -1.52 4.87 -11.06
C ASN A 29 -0.33 5.20 -11.97
N GLY A 30 0.71 5.87 -11.47
CA GLY A 30 1.97 6.08 -12.19
C GLY A 30 2.81 4.80 -12.32
N TRP A 31 2.81 3.96 -11.30
CA TRP A 31 3.55 2.68 -11.31
C TRP A 31 2.87 1.59 -12.14
N LEU A 32 1.53 1.58 -12.21
CA LEU A 32 0.76 0.62 -13.01
C LEU A 32 1.25 0.52 -14.45
N ARG A 33 1.50 1.65 -15.10
CA ARG A 33 2.05 1.64 -16.47
C ARG A 33 3.37 0.90 -16.54
N SER A 34 4.29 1.20 -15.61
CA SER A 34 5.58 0.52 -15.56
C SER A 34 5.43 -0.97 -15.30
N PHE A 35 4.49 -1.37 -14.45
CA PHE A 35 4.23 -2.78 -14.15
C PHE A 35 3.61 -3.51 -15.35
N GLU A 36 2.69 -2.86 -16.07
CA GLU A 36 2.09 -3.40 -17.31
C GLU A 36 3.12 -3.56 -18.42
N GLU A 37 4.02 -2.58 -18.59
CA GLU A 37 5.16 -2.66 -19.52
C GLU A 37 6.11 -3.82 -19.16
N GLU A 38 6.19 -4.16 -17.87
CA GLU A 38 6.94 -5.31 -17.37
C GLU A 38 6.21 -6.65 -17.50
N GLY A 39 4.94 -6.64 -17.94
CA GLY A 39 4.10 -7.82 -18.13
C GLY A 39 3.19 -8.16 -16.96
N LEU A 40 3.16 -7.35 -15.89
CA LEU A 40 2.23 -7.50 -14.79
C LEU A 40 0.86 -6.90 -15.16
N THR A 41 0.07 -7.69 -15.88
CA THR A 41 -1.31 -7.31 -16.23
C THR A 41 -2.26 -7.47 -15.04
N ARG A 42 -3.41 -6.80 -15.11
CA ARG A 42 -4.46 -6.95 -14.09
C ARG A 42 -4.94 -8.40 -13.93
N GLY A 43 -5.04 -9.16 -15.03
CA GLY A 43 -5.40 -10.58 -14.99
C GLY A 43 -4.35 -11.40 -14.25
N LEU A 44 -3.07 -11.20 -14.57
CA LEU A 44 -1.96 -11.89 -13.93
C LEU A 44 -1.82 -11.52 -12.44
N LEU A 45 -2.06 -10.26 -12.08
CA LEU A 45 -2.10 -9.84 -10.68
C LEU A 45 -3.19 -10.57 -9.90
N ASN A 46 -4.40 -10.68 -10.46
CA ASN A 46 -5.50 -11.40 -9.84
C ASN A 46 -5.18 -12.90 -9.68
N GLU A 47 -4.57 -13.52 -10.68
CA GLU A 47 -4.11 -14.91 -10.62
C GLU A 47 -3.06 -15.10 -9.52
N ALA A 48 -2.04 -14.26 -9.48
CA ALA A 48 -1.02 -14.29 -8.44
C ALA A 48 -1.62 -14.07 -7.04
N ALA A 49 -2.61 -13.17 -6.92
CA ALA A 49 -3.34 -12.95 -5.67
C ALA A 49 -4.10 -14.20 -5.21
N GLN A 50 -4.81 -14.87 -6.12
CA GLN A 50 -5.56 -16.08 -5.81
C GLN A 50 -4.63 -17.20 -5.32
N ILE A 51 -3.48 -17.40 -5.99
CA ILE A 51 -2.47 -18.39 -5.59
C ILE A 51 -1.94 -18.07 -4.19
N ALA A 52 -1.54 -16.81 -3.94
CA ALA A 52 -1.01 -16.39 -2.65
C ALA A 52 -2.05 -16.52 -1.53
N CYS A 53 -3.27 -16.04 -1.73
CA CYS A 53 -4.34 -16.15 -0.74
C CYS A 53 -4.74 -17.61 -0.48
N LYS A 54 -4.73 -18.46 -1.51
CA LYS A 54 -4.95 -19.90 -1.34
C LYS A 54 -3.85 -20.52 -0.48
N GLN A 55 -2.59 -20.26 -0.81
CA GLN A 55 -1.43 -20.75 -0.07
C GLN A 55 -1.48 -20.33 1.41
N ILE A 56 -1.82 -19.06 1.68
CA ILE A 56 -1.96 -18.54 3.04
C ILE A 56 -3.15 -19.19 3.78
N ARG A 57 -4.25 -19.45 3.09
CA ARG A 57 -5.43 -20.11 3.69
C ARG A 57 -5.14 -21.54 4.09
N ASP A 58 -4.44 -22.27 3.22
CA ASP A 58 -4.19 -23.71 3.39
C ASP A 58 -3.05 -24.00 4.40
N PHE A 59 -2.03 -23.12 4.46
CA PHE A 59 -0.82 -23.35 5.24
C PHE A 59 -0.51 -22.27 6.30
N GLY A 60 -1.37 -21.27 6.45
CA GLY A 60 -1.15 -20.12 7.34
C GLY A 60 -0.22 -19.07 6.74
N PRO A 61 0.29 -18.12 7.55
CA PRO A 61 1.17 -17.05 7.10
C PRO A 61 2.41 -17.57 6.35
N GLN A 62 2.73 -16.98 5.20
CA GLN A 62 3.77 -17.43 4.27
C GLN A 62 4.92 -16.45 4.18
N SER A 63 6.15 -16.96 4.06
CA SER A 63 7.31 -16.15 3.72
C SER A 63 7.29 -15.71 2.25
N ARG A 64 8.17 -14.79 1.91
CA ARG A 64 8.37 -14.36 0.52
C ARG A 64 8.79 -15.53 -0.38
N GLU A 65 9.66 -16.38 0.12
CA GLU A 65 10.19 -17.53 -0.59
C GLU A 65 9.12 -18.59 -0.85
N GLU A 66 8.28 -18.86 0.16
CA GLU A 66 7.16 -19.81 0.03
C GLU A 66 6.13 -19.31 -1.00
N LEU A 67 5.80 -18.03 -1.01
CA LEU A 67 4.91 -17.45 -2.02
C LEU A 67 5.54 -17.45 -3.42
N CYS A 68 6.83 -17.10 -3.54
CA CYS A 68 7.52 -17.19 -4.84
C CYS A 68 7.51 -18.60 -5.39
N LYS A 69 7.75 -19.61 -4.52
CA LYS A 69 7.67 -21.01 -4.93
C LYS A 69 6.26 -21.39 -5.40
N ALA A 70 5.22 -20.99 -4.69
CA ALA A 70 3.84 -21.25 -5.08
C ALA A 70 3.49 -20.66 -6.45
N TRP A 71 4.01 -19.47 -6.76
CA TRP A 71 3.85 -18.85 -8.08
C TRP A 71 4.64 -19.59 -9.16
N GLU A 72 5.88 -19.99 -8.86
CA GLU A 72 6.72 -20.80 -9.79
C GLU A 72 6.05 -22.13 -10.12
N ASP A 73 5.53 -22.84 -9.11
CA ASP A 73 4.81 -24.10 -9.28
C ASP A 73 3.53 -23.92 -10.15
N ALA A 74 2.97 -22.70 -10.19
CA ALA A 74 1.83 -22.33 -11.06
C ALA A 74 2.27 -21.71 -12.42
N GLY A 75 3.56 -21.67 -12.74
CA GLY A 75 4.08 -21.14 -13.99
C GLY A 75 4.36 -19.64 -14.01
N ILE A 76 4.21 -18.94 -12.86
CA ILE A 76 4.53 -17.51 -12.72
C ILE A 76 5.91 -17.40 -12.09
N ARG A 77 6.96 -17.23 -12.91
CA ARG A 77 8.31 -17.05 -12.40
C ARG A 77 8.54 -15.64 -11.88
N THR A 78 9.25 -15.55 -10.75
CA THR A 78 9.55 -14.27 -10.13
C THR A 78 11.06 -14.15 -9.82
N GLY A 79 11.60 -12.94 -9.93
CA GLY A 79 13.00 -12.69 -9.61
C GLY A 79 13.27 -11.21 -9.37
N THR A 80 14.57 -10.87 -9.32
CA THR A 80 15.01 -9.48 -9.33
C THR A 80 14.95 -8.91 -10.74
N GLY A 81 14.94 -7.57 -10.87
CA GLY A 81 15.00 -6.92 -12.18
C GLY A 81 16.17 -7.41 -13.06
N PRO A 82 17.41 -7.52 -12.53
CA PRO A 82 18.54 -8.11 -13.29
C PRO A 82 18.31 -9.56 -13.75
N GLN A 83 17.69 -10.42 -12.90
CA GLN A 83 17.39 -11.81 -13.28
C GLN A 83 16.34 -11.85 -14.40
N ARG A 84 15.30 -11.05 -14.32
CA ARG A 84 14.29 -10.91 -15.37
C ARG A 84 14.91 -10.46 -16.69
N GLU A 85 15.77 -9.45 -16.64
CA GLU A 85 16.45 -8.96 -17.84
C GLU A 85 17.40 -10.01 -18.43
N ALA A 86 18.10 -10.77 -17.62
CA ALA A 86 18.93 -11.87 -18.06
C ALA A 86 18.12 -12.98 -18.77
N ALA A 87 16.98 -13.37 -18.20
CA ALA A 87 16.05 -14.33 -18.79
C ALA A 87 15.50 -13.84 -20.15
N ARG A 88 15.16 -12.55 -20.23
CA ARG A 88 14.71 -11.94 -21.49
C ARG A 88 15.80 -11.99 -22.57
N ARG A 89 17.05 -11.66 -22.22
CA ARG A 89 18.18 -11.72 -23.15
C ARG A 89 18.52 -13.15 -23.60
N ALA A 90 18.30 -14.12 -22.71
CA ALA A 90 18.46 -15.53 -23.03
C ALA A 90 17.34 -16.10 -23.91
N GLY A 91 16.33 -15.30 -24.25
CA GLY A 91 15.18 -15.74 -25.04
C GLY A 91 14.25 -16.72 -24.30
N GLU A 92 14.31 -16.74 -22.97
CA GLU A 92 13.45 -17.60 -22.19
C GLU A 92 11.99 -17.22 -22.34
N LYS A 93 11.15 -18.21 -22.64
CA LYS A 93 9.70 -18.02 -22.82
C LYS A 93 8.98 -18.10 -21.47
N GLY A 94 7.84 -17.43 -21.38
CA GLY A 94 6.96 -17.44 -20.21
C GLY A 94 7.01 -16.13 -19.42
N ILE A 95 6.20 -16.09 -18.38
CA ILE A 95 6.03 -14.92 -17.52
C ILE A 95 7.18 -14.90 -16.50
N PHE A 96 7.89 -13.78 -16.45
CA PHE A 96 8.94 -13.54 -15.45
C PHE A 96 8.77 -12.12 -14.88
N LEU A 97 8.30 -12.04 -13.66
CA LEU A 97 7.94 -10.78 -13.01
C LEU A 97 9.03 -10.29 -12.05
N ASP A 98 9.19 -8.97 -11.93
CA ASP A 98 9.96 -8.41 -10.81
C ASP A 98 9.20 -8.67 -9.50
N ARG A 99 9.81 -9.49 -8.66
CA ARG A 99 9.26 -9.92 -7.37
C ARG A 99 8.88 -8.74 -6.47
N ARG A 100 9.69 -7.67 -6.47
CA ARG A 100 9.43 -6.48 -5.65
C ARG A 100 8.16 -5.76 -6.11
N HIS A 101 7.96 -5.62 -7.41
CA HIS A 101 6.78 -4.98 -8.00
C HIS A 101 5.53 -5.82 -7.73
N LEU A 102 5.61 -7.14 -7.89
CA LEU A 102 4.48 -8.03 -7.60
C LEU A 102 4.03 -7.93 -6.14
N PHE A 103 4.95 -8.02 -5.17
CA PHE A 103 4.59 -7.89 -3.76
C PHE A 103 4.03 -6.50 -3.41
N LEU A 104 4.58 -5.44 -4.01
CA LEU A 104 4.08 -4.08 -3.81
C LEU A 104 2.66 -3.92 -4.37
N ASP A 105 2.41 -4.44 -5.59
CA ASP A 105 1.10 -4.36 -6.21
C ASP A 105 0.05 -5.16 -5.43
N LEU A 106 0.36 -6.38 -5.01
CA LEU A 106 -0.51 -7.19 -4.16
C LEU A 106 -0.83 -6.51 -2.81
N HIS A 107 0.14 -5.79 -2.24
CA HIS A 107 -0.08 -5.02 -1.02
C HIS A 107 -1.00 -3.80 -1.25
N ILE A 108 -0.71 -2.98 -2.26
CA ILE A 108 -1.49 -1.77 -2.58
C ILE A 108 -2.92 -2.15 -3.01
N SER A 109 -3.06 -3.23 -3.77
CA SER A 109 -4.36 -3.77 -4.20
C SER A 109 -5.15 -4.41 -3.04
N GLY A 110 -4.54 -4.59 -1.87
CA GLY A 110 -5.23 -5.06 -0.66
C GLY A 110 -5.37 -6.57 -0.56
N TYR A 111 -4.57 -7.34 -1.31
CA TYR A 111 -4.54 -8.79 -1.21
C TYR A 111 -3.64 -9.28 -0.09
N LEU A 112 -2.45 -8.68 0.04
CA LEU A 112 -1.46 -9.10 1.02
C LEU A 112 -1.12 -8.00 2.02
N ALA A 113 -0.90 -8.39 3.27
CA ALA A 113 -0.32 -7.56 4.30
C ALA A 113 0.86 -8.27 4.97
N ALA A 114 1.78 -7.49 5.57
CA ALA A 114 2.80 -8.09 6.42
C ALA A 114 2.17 -8.56 7.73
N GLY A 115 2.43 -9.80 8.09
CA GLY A 115 1.94 -10.49 9.26
C GLY A 115 3.01 -10.72 10.32
N PRO A 116 2.95 -11.84 11.04
CA PRO A 116 3.89 -12.18 12.10
C PRO A 116 5.31 -12.41 11.57
N ARG A 117 6.24 -12.61 12.47
CA ARG A 117 7.61 -13.00 12.14
C ARG A 117 7.81 -14.49 12.37
N ARG A 118 8.65 -15.09 11.52
CA ARG A 118 9.23 -16.42 11.71
C ARG A 118 10.75 -16.24 11.68
N GLY A 119 11.38 -16.26 12.86
CA GLY A 119 12.78 -15.87 12.99
C GLY A 119 13.03 -14.43 12.52
N ASN A 120 13.91 -14.22 11.57
CA ASN A 120 14.23 -12.91 10.99
C ASN A 120 13.35 -12.53 9.80
N SER A 121 12.50 -13.44 9.31
CA SER A 121 11.63 -13.19 8.15
C SER A 121 10.25 -12.69 8.58
N PHE A 122 9.73 -11.69 7.85
CA PHE A 122 8.33 -11.33 7.94
C PHE A 122 7.51 -12.24 7.04
N LEU A 123 6.39 -12.70 7.57
CA LEU A 123 5.43 -13.48 6.81
C LEU A 123 4.37 -12.56 6.23
N PHE A 124 3.72 -13.03 5.18
CA PHE A 124 2.56 -12.39 4.57
C PHE A 124 1.29 -13.08 5.02
N ILE A 125 0.24 -12.30 5.18
CA ILE A 125 -1.12 -12.75 5.50
C ILE A 125 -2.10 -12.23 4.44
N ASP A 126 -3.25 -12.85 4.36
CA ASP A 126 -4.39 -12.35 3.61
C ASP A 126 -4.89 -11.05 4.26
N ALA A 127 -4.75 -9.93 3.54
CA ALA A 127 -5.14 -8.61 4.04
C ALA A 127 -6.65 -8.51 4.28
N GLY A 128 -7.47 -9.29 3.58
CA GLY A 128 -8.92 -9.34 3.79
C GLY A 128 -9.33 -9.86 5.18
N LYS A 129 -8.40 -10.50 5.91
CA LYS A 129 -8.63 -10.97 7.30
C LYS A 129 -8.28 -9.91 8.35
N LEU A 130 -7.69 -8.78 7.98
CA LEU A 130 -7.45 -7.68 8.90
C LEU A 130 -8.75 -6.93 9.15
N ALA A 131 -9.12 -6.79 10.43
CA ALA A 131 -10.25 -5.95 10.79
C ALA A 131 -9.94 -4.49 10.41
N PRO A 132 -10.86 -3.77 9.75
CA PRO A 132 -10.68 -2.36 9.48
C PRO A 132 -10.76 -1.54 10.77
N ALA A 133 -10.12 -0.37 10.80
CA ALA A 133 -10.30 0.58 11.89
C ALA A 133 -11.76 1.02 11.97
N GLU A 134 -12.29 1.13 13.20
CA GLU A 134 -13.65 1.62 13.42
C GLU A 134 -13.85 3.04 12.85
N GLY A 135 -14.98 3.25 12.20
CA GLY A 135 -15.37 4.55 11.64
C GLY A 135 -14.65 4.95 10.36
N VAL A 136 -13.82 4.08 9.78
CA VAL A 136 -13.21 4.30 8.47
C VAL A 136 -13.88 3.37 7.46
N ALA A 137 -14.74 3.93 6.62
CA ALA A 137 -15.45 3.19 5.58
C ALA A 137 -14.50 2.62 4.50
N GLN A 138 -14.97 1.69 3.65
CA GLN A 138 -14.16 1.03 2.61
C GLN A 138 -14.75 1.34 1.22
N GLY A 139 -13.91 1.76 0.25
CA GLY A 139 -14.30 2.01 -1.13
C GLY A 139 -13.72 3.28 -1.77
N GLU A 140 -14.20 3.69 -2.94
CA GLU A 140 -13.64 4.87 -3.62
C GLU A 140 -13.90 6.20 -2.92
N ARG A 141 -14.97 6.28 -2.13
CA ARG A 141 -15.26 7.44 -1.27
C ARG A 141 -14.31 7.57 -0.10
N ASP A 142 -13.56 6.51 0.18
CA ASP A 142 -12.73 6.36 1.36
C ASP A 142 -11.37 7.03 1.23
N TYR A 143 -10.94 7.39 0.01
CA TYR A 143 -9.68 8.12 -0.17
C TYR A 143 -9.71 9.48 0.53
N GLU A 144 -10.80 10.25 0.38
CA GLU A 144 -10.95 11.53 1.09
C GLU A 144 -11.07 11.32 2.60
N ALA A 145 -11.81 10.31 3.04
CA ALA A 145 -11.88 9.93 4.45
C ALA A 145 -10.52 9.49 5.00
N ALA A 146 -9.75 8.72 4.23
CA ALA A 146 -8.38 8.34 4.59
C ALA A 146 -7.46 9.56 4.71
N LEU A 147 -7.58 10.54 3.81
CA LEU A 147 -6.82 11.79 3.88
C LEU A 147 -7.19 12.62 5.12
N VAL A 148 -8.47 12.74 5.43
CA VAL A 148 -8.96 13.46 6.62
C VAL A 148 -8.46 12.78 7.90
N ASN A 149 -8.52 11.44 7.97
CA ASN A 149 -8.00 10.69 9.11
C ASN A 149 -6.48 10.86 9.25
N LEU A 150 -5.74 10.84 8.14
CA LEU A 150 -4.30 11.12 8.14
C LEU A 150 -4.02 12.53 8.67
N ALA A 151 -4.70 13.54 8.13
CA ALA A 151 -4.52 14.94 8.52
C ALA A 151 -4.80 15.15 10.01
N ARG A 152 -5.87 14.53 10.52
CA ARG A 152 -6.22 14.57 11.93
C ARG A 152 -5.13 13.97 12.82
N ARG A 153 -4.62 12.76 12.48
CA ARG A 153 -3.57 12.09 13.25
C ARG A 153 -2.24 12.83 13.15
N TYR A 154 -1.94 13.38 11.97
CA TYR A 154 -0.73 14.19 11.76
C TYR A 154 -0.76 15.48 12.58
N ALA A 155 -1.87 16.24 12.54
CA ALA A 155 -2.04 17.45 13.33
C ALA A 155 -2.00 17.17 14.83
N TRP A 156 -2.51 16.02 15.26
CA TRP A 156 -2.43 15.62 16.68
C TRP A 156 -0.99 15.43 17.15
N GLY A 157 -0.17 14.75 16.34
CA GLY A 157 1.18 14.38 16.74
C GLY A 157 2.25 15.45 16.44
N HIS A 158 1.96 16.42 15.54
CA HIS A 158 2.95 17.37 15.02
C HIS A 158 2.49 18.84 15.10
N GLY A 159 1.27 19.10 15.61
CA GLY A 159 0.73 20.46 15.59
C GLY A 159 1.57 21.49 16.36
N PRO A 160 1.54 22.77 15.90
CA PRO A 160 0.75 23.33 14.82
C PRO A 160 1.30 22.98 13.43
N VAL A 161 0.41 22.69 12.44
CA VAL A 161 0.79 22.20 11.11
C VAL A 161 0.16 23.02 9.99
N SER A 162 0.86 23.13 8.86
CA SER A 162 0.35 23.72 7.62
C SER A 162 0.05 22.64 6.56
N ALA A 163 -0.64 23.04 5.48
CA ALA A 163 -0.87 22.17 4.33
C ALA A 163 0.44 21.76 3.64
N GLU A 164 1.45 22.65 3.63
CA GLU A 164 2.78 22.34 3.13
C GLU A 164 3.47 21.23 3.93
N ASP A 165 3.38 21.30 5.26
CA ASP A 165 4.01 20.30 6.14
C ASP A 165 3.41 18.93 5.90
N LEU A 166 2.07 18.84 5.90
CA LEU A 166 1.38 17.58 5.64
C LEU A 166 1.66 17.05 4.23
N ALA A 167 1.64 17.92 3.20
CA ALA A 167 1.91 17.56 1.83
C ALA A 167 3.32 16.97 1.67
N ARG A 168 4.33 17.63 2.26
CA ARG A 168 5.72 17.18 2.24
C ARG A 168 5.90 15.87 2.99
N TRP A 169 5.32 15.78 4.17
CA TRP A 169 5.45 14.60 5.04
C TRP A 169 4.78 13.36 4.42
N ALA A 170 3.54 13.49 3.92
CA ALA A 170 2.78 12.39 3.34
C ALA A 170 3.14 12.11 1.87
N GLY A 171 3.74 13.08 1.17
CA GLY A 171 4.03 13.00 -0.26
C GLY A 171 2.75 13.07 -1.12
N ILE A 172 1.78 13.87 -0.70
CA ILE A 172 0.51 14.14 -1.39
C ILE A 172 0.49 15.56 -1.96
N PRO A 173 -0.37 15.86 -2.94
CA PRO A 173 -0.53 17.22 -3.45
C PRO A 173 -0.95 18.21 -2.35
N LYS A 174 -0.40 19.42 -2.35
CA LYS A 174 -0.72 20.48 -1.36
C LYS A 174 -2.23 20.75 -1.29
N ARG A 175 -2.93 20.74 -2.44
CA ARG A 175 -4.39 20.93 -2.49
C ARG A 175 -5.15 19.85 -1.72
N GLU A 176 -4.70 18.62 -1.80
CA GLU A 176 -5.30 17.51 -1.05
C GLU A 176 -5.00 17.61 0.44
N ALA A 177 -3.78 17.99 0.80
CA ALA A 177 -3.40 18.25 2.18
C ALA A 177 -4.24 19.37 2.82
N ALA A 178 -4.48 20.46 2.09
CA ALA A 178 -5.34 21.57 2.56
C ALA A 178 -6.77 21.10 2.84
N ARG A 179 -7.41 20.44 1.86
CA ARG A 179 -8.77 19.89 2.02
C ARG A 179 -8.85 18.90 3.19
N ALA A 180 -7.84 18.05 3.33
CA ALA A 180 -7.78 17.06 4.41
C ALA A 180 -7.70 17.71 5.80
N LEU A 181 -6.91 18.77 5.96
CA LEU A 181 -6.82 19.54 7.21
C LEU A 181 -8.13 20.30 7.50
N GLU A 182 -8.77 20.89 6.49
CA GLU A 182 -10.08 21.52 6.62
C GLU A 182 -11.16 20.52 7.08
N GLY A 183 -11.21 19.32 6.46
CA GLY A 183 -12.10 18.24 6.87
C GLY A 183 -11.85 17.79 8.31
N ALA A 184 -10.57 17.60 8.68
CA ALA A 184 -10.21 17.24 10.04
C ALA A 184 -10.58 18.29 11.08
N ALA A 185 -10.55 19.58 10.74
CA ALA A 185 -10.99 20.68 11.61
C ALA A 185 -12.50 20.72 11.78
N GLN A 186 -13.28 20.37 10.73
CA GLN A 186 -14.75 20.36 10.78
C GLN A 186 -15.32 19.22 11.63
N GLU A 187 -14.68 18.03 11.59
CA GLU A 187 -15.12 16.87 12.37
C GLU A 187 -15.02 17.08 13.89
N LYS A 188 -14.22 18.04 14.33
CA LYS A 188 -13.95 18.29 15.76
C LYS A 188 -14.25 19.71 16.24
N ARG A 189 -15.46 20.19 16.04
CA ARG A 189 -15.93 21.41 16.76
C ARG A 189 -16.01 21.25 18.29
N GLY A 190 -15.52 20.11 18.85
CA GLY A 190 -15.49 19.83 20.28
C GLY A 190 -14.12 19.83 20.94
N HIS A 191 -13.01 19.78 20.20
CA HIS A 191 -11.64 19.84 20.74
C HIS A 191 -10.74 20.65 19.80
N SER A 192 -10.25 21.80 20.28
CA SER A 192 -9.43 22.72 19.52
C SER A 192 -8.07 22.10 19.19
N PHE A 193 -7.76 21.94 17.88
CA PHE A 193 -6.39 21.73 17.42
C PHE A 193 -5.82 23.04 16.88
N PRO A 194 -4.55 23.35 17.15
CA PRO A 194 -3.90 24.49 16.53
C PRO A 194 -3.59 24.19 15.06
N ILE A 195 -4.51 24.55 14.17
CA ILE A 195 -4.28 24.57 12.72
C ILE A 195 -3.93 26.01 12.35
N ILE A 196 -2.75 26.20 11.78
CA ILE A 196 -2.37 27.51 11.24
C ILE A 196 -2.91 27.61 9.82
N HIS A 197 -3.91 28.47 9.60
CA HIS A 197 -4.30 28.88 8.26
C HIS A 197 -3.25 29.86 7.73
N THR A 198 -2.43 29.43 6.78
CA THR A 198 -1.67 30.35 5.96
C THR A 198 -2.60 30.85 4.86
N PRO A 199 -2.92 32.16 4.77
CA PRO A 199 -3.72 32.68 3.67
C PRO A 199 -3.02 32.37 2.35
N MET A 200 -3.80 31.85 1.39
CA MET A 200 -3.31 31.70 0.03
C MET A 200 -3.14 33.09 -0.56
N GLY A 201 -1.89 33.49 -0.80
CA GLY A 201 -1.54 34.66 -1.61
C GLY A 201 -1.58 34.27 -3.10
#